data_ba41b39706d215118e349b717814e95b
#
_entry.id   ba41b39706d215118e349b717814e95b
#
_cell.length_a   1.000
_cell.length_b   1.000
_cell.length_c   1.000
_cell.angle_alpha   90.00
_cell.angle_beta   90.00
_cell.angle_gamma   90.00
#
_symmetry.space_group_name_H-M   'P 1'
#
loop_
_entity.id
_entity.type
_entity.pdbx_description
1 polymer ?
#
loop_
_entity_poly.entity_id
_entity_poly.type
_entity_poly.pdbx_seq_one_letter_code
_entity_poly.pdbx_strand_id
1 'polypeptide(L)'
;MRPAPAILLVAAVLLSLPVTAAAQTPGEVFRKVTPSVVVIKARGSEVTAAGQTRFLETGSGVLISADGKVMTAAHVVATMDEISVEFLGGETVSAKVIASESAADLSLILLERVPAGARVAKMANSDTVRVGDPVYIVGAPYGLSYSLSAGLISARWAPNTVHRAMPLAEFFQTNATINTGNSGGPMFNAAGEVIGIVSHNISKSGGSEGLGFVVTMKTAQQLLLEKKSFWGGIDGQFLSDEMLDILNVPNNMKGFLVKSVAKGSPGDEAGLVGGTKVFTVGGEQFVLGGDIILAIEGVPADSAASMMKIRDHLATLKPGAPITATVLRKGRVLELTGVVP
;
A
#
# COMPACT_ATOMS: atom_id res chain seq x y z
N MET A 1 -26.29 45.02 77.07
CA MET A 1 -26.41 43.93 76.08
C MET A 1 -26.14 44.55 74.75
N ARG A 2 -25.06 44.21 74.06
CA ARG A 2 -24.70 44.64 72.69
C ARG A 2 -25.02 43.50 71.78
N PRO A 3 -25.68 43.74 70.62
CA PRO A 3 -25.95 42.67 69.68
C PRO A 3 -24.70 42.30 68.88
N ALA A 4 -24.49 41.01 68.66
CA ALA A 4 -23.44 40.46 67.84
C ALA A 4 -23.69 40.66 66.34
N PRO A 5 -22.64 40.86 65.49
CA PRO A 5 -22.83 41.00 64.07
C PRO A 5 -23.03 39.66 63.39
N ALA A 6 -24.06 39.59 62.56
CA ALA A 6 -24.33 38.43 61.68
C ALA A 6 -23.32 38.45 60.52
N ILE A 7 -22.49 37.43 60.41
CA ILE A 7 -21.59 37.20 59.27
C ILE A 7 -22.41 36.54 58.14
N LEU A 8 -22.63 37.27 57.06
CA LEU A 8 -23.23 36.72 55.82
C LEU A 8 -22.15 35.99 55.05
N LEU A 9 -22.22 34.66 54.97
CA LEU A 9 -21.35 33.83 54.17
C LEU A 9 -21.91 33.78 52.72
N VAL A 10 -21.31 34.54 51.78
CA VAL A 10 -21.63 34.49 50.36
C VAL A 10 -20.87 33.30 49.74
N ALA A 11 -21.54 32.20 49.53
CA ALA A 11 -21.00 31.07 48.80
C ALA A 11 -20.96 31.42 47.29
N ALA A 12 -19.76 31.70 46.75
CA ALA A 12 -19.52 31.84 45.31
C ALA A 12 -19.58 30.45 44.66
N VAL A 13 -20.68 30.11 44.05
CA VAL A 13 -20.79 28.91 43.18
C VAL A 13 -20.07 29.23 41.87
N LEU A 14 -18.83 28.76 41.73
CA LEU A 14 -18.11 28.72 40.45
C LEU A 14 -18.82 27.71 39.52
N LEU A 15 -19.67 28.20 38.64
CA LEU A 15 -20.17 27.43 37.50
C LEU A 15 -18.99 27.14 36.56
N SER A 16 -18.38 25.99 36.70
CA SER A 16 -17.52 25.43 35.68
C SER A 16 -18.36 25.04 34.48
N LEU A 17 -18.49 25.94 33.51
CA LEU A 17 -19.05 25.63 32.20
C LEU A 17 -18.16 24.55 31.56
N PRO A 18 -18.70 23.40 31.13
CA PRO A 18 -17.91 22.44 30.39
C PRO A 18 -17.45 23.13 29.11
N VAL A 19 -16.13 23.27 28.95
CA VAL A 19 -15.54 23.63 27.65
C VAL A 19 -15.82 22.45 26.73
N THR A 20 -16.89 22.55 25.97
CA THR A 20 -17.16 21.62 24.86
C THR A 20 -16.03 21.82 23.85
N ALA A 21 -15.09 20.90 23.81
CA ALA A 21 -14.12 20.86 22.74
C ALA A 21 -14.93 20.73 21.43
N ALA A 22 -15.00 21.80 20.67
CA ALA A 22 -15.69 21.79 19.38
C ALA A 22 -14.97 20.73 18.50
N ALA A 23 -15.76 19.81 17.94
CA ALA A 23 -15.26 18.84 16.98
C ALA A 23 -14.63 19.59 15.81
N GLN A 24 -13.44 19.18 15.37
CA GLN A 24 -12.78 19.82 14.22
C GLN A 24 -13.68 19.66 12.97
N THR A 25 -13.81 20.76 12.25
CA THR A 25 -14.54 20.74 10.96
C THR A 25 -13.71 20.00 9.90
N PRO A 26 -14.35 19.42 8.86
CA PRO A 26 -13.62 18.79 7.75
C PRO A 26 -12.54 19.70 7.14
N GLY A 27 -12.82 21.00 7.03
CA GLY A 27 -11.85 21.98 6.51
C GLY A 27 -10.65 22.23 7.41
N GLU A 28 -10.82 22.12 8.73
CA GLU A 28 -9.70 22.20 9.70
C GLU A 28 -8.84 20.96 9.65
N VAL A 29 -9.46 19.77 9.58
CA VAL A 29 -8.73 18.51 9.38
C VAL A 29 -7.94 18.57 8.08
N PHE A 30 -8.56 18.97 6.97
CA PHE A 30 -7.90 19.10 5.67
C PHE A 30 -6.65 19.99 5.74
N ARG A 31 -6.77 21.22 6.25
CA ARG A 31 -5.60 22.14 6.39
C ARG A 31 -4.49 21.58 7.26
N LYS A 32 -4.86 20.83 8.30
CA LYS A 32 -3.90 20.21 9.23
C LYS A 32 -3.09 19.10 8.58
N VAL A 33 -3.75 18.23 7.78
CA VAL A 33 -3.15 16.98 7.29
C VAL A 33 -2.52 17.09 5.92
N THR A 34 -2.98 18.02 5.06
CA THR A 34 -2.51 18.16 3.68
C THR A 34 -0.99 18.28 3.55
N PRO A 35 -0.23 18.95 4.45
CA PRO A 35 1.23 19.01 4.36
C PRO A 35 1.95 17.66 4.54
N SER A 36 1.25 16.60 4.99
CA SER A 36 1.78 15.25 5.11
C SER A 36 1.39 14.34 3.94
N VAL A 37 0.45 14.77 3.10
CA VAL A 37 -0.04 14.01 1.94
C VAL A 37 0.80 14.33 0.73
N VAL A 38 1.05 13.31 -0.08
CA VAL A 38 1.83 13.45 -1.31
C VAL A 38 1.09 12.84 -2.49
N VAL A 39 1.37 13.36 -3.69
CA VAL A 39 0.95 12.76 -4.95
C VAL A 39 2.11 11.95 -5.51
N ILE A 40 1.85 10.71 -5.86
CA ILE A 40 2.84 9.80 -6.42
C ILE A 40 2.58 9.66 -7.91
N LYS A 41 3.62 9.91 -8.72
CA LYS A 41 3.63 9.66 -10.15
C LYS A 41 4.68 8.59 -10.42
N ALA A 42 4.24 7.42 -10.82
CA ALA A 42 5.10 6.27 -11.04
C ALA A 42 5.06 5.86 -12.51
N ARG A 43 6.22 5.66 -13.12
CA ARG A 43 6.37 5.22 -14.50
C ARG A 43 6.84 3.80 -14.53
N GLY A 44 6.15 2.98 -15.30
CA GLY A 44 6.47 1.59 -15.52
C GLY A 44 6.38 1.23 -16.99
N SER A 45 6.66 -0.04 -17.26
CA SER A 45 6.53 -0.63 -18.58
C SER A 45 5.63 -1.85 -18.50
N GLU A 46 4.70 -1.99 -19.45
CA GLU A 46 3.84 -3.15 -19.57
C GLU A 46 3.95 -3.78 -20.96
N VAL A 47 3.70 -5.07 -21.05
CA VAL A 47 3.66 -5.79 -22.31
C VAL A 47 2.20 -5.83 -22.78
N THR A 48 1.96 -5.27 -23.97
CA THR A 48 0.66 -5.27 -24.63
C THR A 48 0.70 -6.11 -25.90
N ALA A 49 -0.42 -6.32 -26.55
CA ALA A 49 -0.48 -6.98 -27.86
C ALA A 49 0.34 -6.23 -28.93
N ALA A 50 0.52 -4.92 -28.79
CA ALA A 50 1.32 -4.07 -29.68
C ALA A 50 2.83 -4.07 -29.35
N GLY A 51 3.24 -4.72 -28.25
CA GLY A 51 4.61 -4.74 -27.74
C GLY A 51 4.74 -4.07 -26.38
N GLN A 52 5.97 -3.75 -25.98
CA GLN A 52 6.23 -3.07 -24.72
C GLN A 52 5.86 -1.58 -24.81
N THR A 53 5.02 -1.13 -23.90
CA THR A 53 4.57 0.27 -23.78
C THR A 53 4.92 0.82 -22.41
N ARG A 54 5.23 2.13 -22.36
CA ARG A 54 5.37 2.84 -21.08
C ARG A 54 4.04 3.41 -20.65
N PHE A 55 3.76 3.36 -19.37
CA PHE A 55 2.57 3.95 -18.77
C PHE A 55 2.93 4.80 -17.53
N LEU A 56 2.01 5.66 -17.13
CA LEU A 56 2.10 6.49 -15.96
C LEU A 56 0.95 6.11 -15.02
N GLU A 57 1.30 5.69 -13.81
CA GLU A 57 0.36 5.51 -12.72
C GLU A 57 0.38 6.74 -11.82
N THR A 58 -0.80 7.16 -11.36
CA THR A 58 -0.93 8.25 -10.41
C THR A 58 -1.65 7.75 -9.17
N GLY A 59 -1.03 7.93 -8.03
CA GLY A 59 -1.56 7.60 -6.73
C GLY A 59 -1.27 8.67 -5.70
N SER A 60 -1.53 8.33 -4.47
CA SER A 60 -1.29 9.18 -3.30
C SER A 60 -0.42 8.45 -2.28
N GLY A 61 0.10 9.19 -1.33
CA GLY A 61 0.86 8.64 -0.22
C GLY A 61 0.83 9.54 1.00
N VAL A 62 1.44 9.08 2.08
CA VAL A 62 1.57 9.84 3.32
C VAL A 62 2.99 9.76 3.88
N LEU A 63 3.59 10.92 4.17
CA LEU A 63 4.90 11.02 4.83
C LEU A 63 4.75 10.63 6.30
N ILE A 64 5.44 9.56 6.72
CA ILE A 64 5.31 8.98 8.07
C ILE A 64 6.56 9.13 8.93
N SER A 65 7.65 9.64 8.37
CA SER A 65 8.91 9.83 9.12
C SER A 65 9.72 11.00 8.59
N ALA A 66 10.55 11.58 9.46
CA ALA A 66 11.42 12.70 9.12
C ALA A 66 12.60 12.31 8.20
N ASP A 67 12.95 11.03 8.15
CA ASP A 67 13.95 10.47 7.23
C ASP A 67 13.40 10.20 5.82
N GLY A 68 12.12 10.54 5.55
CA GLY A 68 11.55 10.51 4.23
C GLY A 68 10.80 9.24 3.85
N LYS A 69 10.35 8.43 4.82
CA LYS A 69 9.50 7.29 4.52
C LYS A 69 8.07 7.73 4.22
N VAL A 70 7.55 7.25 3.10
CA VAL A 70 6.17 7.48 2.64
C VAL A 70 5.48 6.13 2.49
N MET A 71 4.31 5.98 3.13
CA MET A 71 3.42 4.84 2.90
C MET A 71 2.51 5.09 1.71
N THR A 72 2.28 4.04 0.92
CA THR A 72 1.38 4.04 -0.24
C THR A 72 0.84 2.63 -0.52
N ALA A 73 0.00 2.47 -1.54
CA ALA A 73 -0.46 1.17 -2.01
C ALA A 73 0.60 0.47 -2.88
N ALA A 74 0.67 -0.85 -2.81
CA ALA A 74 1.65 -1.62 -3.57
C ALA A 74 1.41 -1.51 -5.09
N HIS A 75 0.16 -1.59 -5.54
CA HIS A 75 -0.17 -1.51 -6.96
C HIS A 75 0.24 -0.17 -7.62
N VAL A 76 0.47 0.89 -6.82
CA VAL A 76 0.93 2.19 -7.34
C VAL A 76 2.43 2.17 -7.66
N VAL A 77 3.25 1.40 -6.92
CA VAL A 77 4.72 1.56 -6.99
C VAL A 77 5.52 0.26 -7.13
N ALA A 78 4.94 -0.91 -6.83
CA ALA A 78 5.71 -2.14 -6.62
C ALA A 78 6.50 -2.63 -7.85
N THR A 79 6.03 -2.32 -9.06
CA THR A 79 6.66 -2.73 -10.33
C THR A 79 7.01 -1.55 -11.22
N MET A 80 7.18 -0.38 -10.63
CA MET A 80 7.51 0.84 -11.38
C MET A 80 9.02 1.07 -11.46
N ASP A 81 9.47 1.54 -12.63
CA ASP A 81 10.87 1.83 -12.92
C ASP A 81 11.33 3.17 -12.32
N GLU A 82 10.42 4.15 -12.29
CA GLU A 82 10.69 5.50 -11.81
C GLU A 82 9.54 5.98 -10.93
N ILE A 83 9.85 6.52 -9.76
CA ILE A 83 8.88 7.07 -8.82
C ILE A 83 9.24 8.51 -8.49
N SER A 84 8.30 9.43 -8.71
CA SER A 84 8.39 10.82 -8.30
C SER A 84 7.23 11.17 -7.36
N VAL A 85 7.54 11.96 -6.34
CA VAL A 85 6.63 12.32 -5.26
C VAL A 85 6.50 13.83 -5.22
N GLU A 86 5.29 14.32 -5.48
CA GLU A 86 4.96 15.74 -5.47
C GLU A 86 4.34 16.13 -4.13
N PHE A 87 4.89 17.16 -3.50
CA PHE A 87 4.43 17.73 -2.24
C PHE A 87 3.50 18.94 -2.46
N LEU A 88 2.80 19.33 -1.40
CA LEU A 88 2.04 20.57 -1.37
C LEU A 88 2.96 21.75 -1.75
N GLY A 89 2.55 22.51 -2.77
CA GLY A 89 3.39 23.59 -3.33
C GLY A 89 4.11 23.20 -4.62
N GLY A 90 3.99 21.93 -5.08
CA GLY A 90 4.46 21.47 -6.39
C GLY A 90 5.92 21.00 -6.42
N GLU A 91 6.63 21.02 -5.30
CA GLU A 91 7.98 20.47 -5.23
C GLU A 91 7.94 18.95 -5.42
N THR A 92 8.78 18.44 -6.33
CA THR A 92 8.85 17.02 -6.70
C THR A 92 10.20 16.43 -6.28
N VAL A 93 10.18 15.22 -5.70
CA VAL A 93 11.34 14.50 -5.21
C VAL A 93 11.30 13.06 -5.73
N SER A 94 12.44 12.50 -6.11
CA SER A 94 12.57 11.08 -6.46
C SER A 94 12.45 10.19 -5.23
N ALA A 95 11.93 8.97 -5.44
CA ALA A 95 11.81 7.98 -4.38
C ALA A 95 12.16 6.58 -4.89
N LYS A 96 12.48 5.69 -3.94
CA LYS A 96 12.71 4.25 -4.21
C LYS A 96 11.82 3.41 -3.30
N VAL A 97 11.35 2.28 -3.79
CA VAL A 97 10.67 1.28 -2.95
C VAL A 97 11.69 0.64 -2.02
N ILE A 98 11.40 0.62 -0.73
CA ILE A 98 12.25 -0.03 0.28
C ILE A 98 11.57 -1.23 0.93
N ALA A 99 10.23 -1.32 0.86
CA ALA A 99 9.46 -2.47 1.30
C ALA A 99 8.14 -2.53 0.53
N SER A 100 7.65 -3.72 0.25
CA SER A 100 6.35 -3.92 -0.40
C SER A 100 5.73 -5.24 0.03
N GLU A 101 4.42 -5.23 0.29
CA GLU A 101 3.63 -6.40 0.64
C GLU A 101 2.35 -6.41 -0.20
N SER A 102 2.43 -7.02 -1.37
CA SER A 102 1.31 -7.09 -2.32
C SER A 102 0.11 -7.87 -1.78
N ALA A 103 0.35 -8.83 -0.86
CA ALA A 103 -0.72 -9.57 -0.18
C ALA A 103 -1.55 -8.72 0.81
N ALA A 104 -1.17 -7.46 1.02
CA ALA A 104 -1.92 -6.46 1.76
C ALA A 104 -2.07 -5.14 0.99
N ASP A 105 -1.59 -5.08 -0.24
CA ASP A 105 -1.56 -3.87 -1.09
C ASP A 105 -0.88 -2.67 -0.40
N LEU A 106 0.26 -2.90 0.22
CA LEU A 106 1.02 -1.88 0.95
C LEU A 106 2.44 -1.76 0.44
N SER A 107 2.95 -0.54 0.33
CA SER A 107 4.36 -0.26 0.03
C SER A 107 4.91 0.88 0.87
N LEU A 108 6.20 0.82 1.13
CA LEU A 108 6.98 1.87 1.75
C LEU A 108 8.04 2.35 0.75
N ILE A 109 8.02 3.63 0.44
CA ILE A 109 9.03 4.27 -0.39
C ILE A 109 9.87 5.23 0.45
N LEU A 110 11.13 5.39 0.07
CA LEU A 110 12.08 6.32 0.69
C LEU A 110 12.37 7.44 -0.29
N LEU A 111 12.13 8.67 0.16
CA LEU A 111 12.45 9.87 -0.59
C LEU A 111 13.96 10.11 -0.60
N GLU A 112 14.48 10.68 -1.69
CA GLU A 112 15.86 11.15 -1.77
C GLU A 112 16.13 12.28 -0.75
N ARG A 113 15.13 13.12 -0.49
CA ARG A 113 15.15 14.18 0.53
C ARG A 113 13.73 14.55 0.95
N VAL A 114 13.58 15.15 2.12
CA VAL A 114 12.30 15.70 2.57
C VAL A 114 12.26 17.20 2.31
N PRO A 115 11.27 17.71 1.55
CA PRO A 115 11.13 19.15 1.29
C PRO A 115 10.89 19.99 2.55
N ALA A 116 11.34 21.22 2.53
CA ALA A 116 11.02 22.18 3.58
C ALA A 116 9.50 22.44 3.59
N GLY A 117 8.88 22.39 4.78
CA GLY A 117 7.42 22.57 4.92
C GLY A 117 6.60 21.27 4.88
N ALA A 118 7.17 20.15 4.44
CA ALA A 118 6.54 18.84 4.58
C ALA A 118 6.37 18.50 6.08
N ARG A 119 5.28 17.85 6.42
CA ARG A 119 4.98 17.45 7.80
C ARG A 119 4.81 15.94 7.88
N VAL A 120 5.38 15.36 8.92
CA VAL A 120 5.18 13.95 9.24
C VAL A 120 3.78 13.76 9.81
N ALA A 121 3.03 12.81 9.25
CA ALA A 121 1.71 12.45 9.74
C ALA A 121 1.80 11.68 11.06
N LYS A 122 0.84 11.91 11.94
CA LYS A 122 0.67 11.10 13.13
C LYS A 122 -0.17 9.88 12.81
N MET A 123 0.33 8.69 13.12
CA MET A 123 -0.38 7.43 12.98
C MET A 123 -1.20 7.15 14.24
N ALA A 124 -2.47 6.72 14.08
CA ALA A 124 -3.35 6.36 15.16
C ALA A 124 -3.39 4.83 15.37
N ASN A 125 -3.82 4.43 16.56
CA ASN A 125 -4.19 3.05 16.82
C ASN A 125 -5.54 2.72 16.16
N SER A 126 -5.51 1.97 15.06
CA SER A 126 -6.73 1.58 14.34
C SER A 126 -7.63 0.60 15.09
N ASP A 127 -7.19 0.01 16.21
CA ASP A 127 -8.05 -0.82 17.06
C ASP A 127 -9.12 0.00 17.81
N THR A 128 -8.92 1.31 17.94
CA THR A 128 -9.90 2.21 18.59
C THR A 128 -10.99 2.68 17.65
N VAL A 129 -10.83 2.48 16.34
CA VAL A 129 -11.77 2.93 15.29
C VAL A 129 -13.01 2.03 15.26
N ARG A 130 -14.17 2.66 15.18
CA ARG A 130 -15.49 1.99 15.21
C ARG A 130 -16.33 2.31 13.99
N VAL A 131 -17.26 1.43 13.67
CA VAL A 131 -18.31 1.70 12.67
C VAL A 131 -19.12 2.94 13.11
N GLY A 132 -19.31 3.87 12.16
CA GLY A 132 -19.95 5.15 12.38
C GLY A 132 -18.98 6.31 12.66
N ASP A 133 -17.68 6.05 12.91
CA ASP A 133 -16.70 7.12 13.09
C ASP A 133 -16.52 7.92 11.80
N PRO A 134 -16.45 9.27 11.87
CA PRO A 134 -16.19 10.12 10.72
C PRO A 134 -14.74 9.96 10.22
N VAL A 135 -14.59 9.89 8.91
CA VAL A 135 -13.28 9.73 8.25
C VAL A 135 -13.10 10.70 7.09
N TYR A 136 -11.83 11.01 6.82
CA TYR A 136 -11.40 11.96 5.81
C TYR A 136 -10.28 11.35 4.98
N ILE A 137 -10.44 11.34 3.66
CA ILE A 137 -9.40 10.92 2.72
C ILE A 137 -8.90 12.15 2.00
N VAL A 138 -7.59 12.33 1.93
CA VAL A 138 -6.95 13.38 1.13
C VAL A 138 -6.02 12.70 0.14
N GLY A 139 -6.20 13.01 -1.15
CA GLY A 139 -5.44 12.38 -2.22
C GLY A 139 -5.55 13.14 -3.53
N ALA A 140 -5.24 12.47 -4.63
CA ALA A 140 -5.21 13.06 -5.97
C ALA A 140 -6.14 12.31 -6.95
N PRO A 141 -7.46 12.27 -6.71
CA PRO A 141 -8.38 11.57 -7.61
C PRO A 141 -8.26 12.14 -9.02
N TYR A 142 -8.08 11.25 -10.01
CA TYR A 142 -7.88 11.61 -11.42
C TYR A 142 -6.77 12.65 -11.67
N GLY A 143 -5.75 12.70 -10.79
CA GLY A 143 -4.67 13.67 -10.85
C GLY A 143 -5.00 15.06 -10.30
N LEU A 144 -6.20 15.25 -9.73
CA LEU A 144 -6.59 16.49 -9.04
C LEU A 144 -6.00 16.50 -7.63
N SER A 145 -4.84 17.10 -7.49
CA SER A 145 -4.05 17.10 -6.26
C SER A 145 -4.82 17.69 -5.08
N TYR A 146 -4.67 17.06 -3.92
CA TYR A 146 -5.20 17.51 -2.63
C TYR A 146 -6.73 17.67 -2.58
N SER A 147 -7.44 16.69 -3.13
CA SER A 147 -8.90 16.62 -2.98
C SER A 147 -9.28 15.98 -1.65
N LEU A 148 -10.27 16.55 -0.96
CA LEU A 148 -10.86 16.02 0.27
C LEU A 148 -12.09 15.19 -0.04
N SER A 149 -12.14 13.96 0.47
CA SER A 149 -13.34 13.13 0.54
C SER A 149 -13.67 12.83 2.01
N ALA A 150 -14.93 12.92 2.38
CA ALA A 150 -15.42 12.68 3.75
C ALA A 150 -16.49 11.59 3.75
N GLY A 151 -16.51 10.79 4.79
CA GLY A 151 -17.46 9.71 4.99
C GLY A 151 -17.42 9.14 6.40
N LEU A 152 -17.88 7.91 6.53
CA LEU A 152 -17.90 7.16 7.78
C LEU A 152 -17.25 5.79 7.58
N ILE A 153 -16.77 5.18 8.66
CA ILE A 153 -16.47 3.75 8.69
C ILE A 153 -17.80 2.98 8.59
N SER A 154 -17.95 2.19 7.53
CA SER A 154 -19.14 1.38 7.26
C SER A 154 -19.03 -0.03 7.84
N ALA A 155 -17.81 -0.62 7.83
CA ALA A 155 -17.52 -1.94 8.39
C ALA A 155 -16.02 -2.10 8.66
N ARG A 156 -15.66 -3.19 9.36
CA ARG A 156 -14.29 -3.68 9.55
C ARG A 156 -14.23 -5.15 9.19
N TRP A 157 -13.26 -5.53 8.37
CA TRP A 157 -13.13 -6.88 7.81
C TRP A 157 -11.79 -7.47 8.19
N ALA A 158 -11.82 -8.62 8.84
CA ALA A 158 -10.62 -9.38 9.20
C ALA A 158 -9.85 -9.84 7.95
N PRO A 159 -8.54 -10.10 8.06
CA PRO A 159 -7.74 -10.64 6.97
C PRO A 159 -8.38 -11.88 6.33
N ASN A 160 -8.21 -12.03 5.00
CA ASN A 160 -8.72 -13.16 4.21
C ASN A 160 -10.25 -13.36 4.21
N THR A 161 -11.03 -12.30 4.47
CA THR A 161 -12.50 -12.37 4.48
C THR A 161 -13.16 -11.76 3.25
N VAL A 162 -12.79 -10.53 2.88
CA VAL A 162 -13.41 -9.77 1.78
C VAL A 162 -12.65 -9.93 0.48
N HIS A 163 -11.33 -9.89 0.53
CA HIS A 163 -10.46 -9.90 -0.64
C HIS A 163 -9.44 -11.02 -0.58
N ARG A 164 -9.71 -12.12 -1.30
CA ARG A 164 -8.85 -13.32 -1.26
C ARG A 164 -7.46 -13.12 -1.86
N ALA A 165 -7.30 -12.16 -2.78
CA ALA A 165 -6.00 -11.80 -3.34
C ALA A 165 -5.13 -10.99 -2.35
N MET A 166 -5.72 -10.45 -1.29
CA MET A 166 -5.03 -9.69 -0.25
C MET A 166 -5.24 -10.32 1.14
N PRO A 167 -4.77 -11.55 1.35
CA PRO A 167 -5.07 -12.35 2.54
C PRO A 167 -4.49 -11.78 3.84
N LEU A 168 -3.54 -10.85 3.77
CA LEU A 168 -2.91 -10.23 4.93
C LEU A 168 -3.55 -8.91 5.33
N ALA A 169 -4.41 -8.34 4.50
CA ALA A 169 -5.03 -7.05 4.75
C ALA A 169 -6.23 -7.16 5.69
N GLU A 170 -6.19 -6.43 6.79
CA GLU A 170 -7.39 -6.05 7.53
C GLU A 170 -7.93 -4.76 6.95
N PHE A 171 -9.22 -4.71 6.61
CA PHE A 171 -9.81 -3.56 5.94
C PHE A 171 -10.82 -2.82 6.81
N PHE A 172 -10.76 -1.50 6.76
CA PHE A 172 -11.94 -0.66 6.96
C PHE A 172 -12.68 -0.52 5.64
N GLN A 173 -14.00 -0.67 5.69
CA GLN A 173 -14.90 -0.25 4.62
C GLN A 173 -15.41 1.15 4.92
N THR A 174 -15.50 2.00 3.91
CA THR A 174 -15.98 3.38 4.03
C THR A 174 -16.87 3.77 2.86
N ASN A 175 -17.82 4.68 3.11
CA ASN A 175 -18.60 5.34 2.07
C ASN A 175 -17.97 6.66 1.58
N ALA A 176 -16.81 7.05 2.14
CA ALA A 176 -16.03 8.15 1.56
C ALA A 176 -15.69 7.82 0.11
N THR A 177 -15.78 8.81 -0.77
CA THR A 177 -15.51 8.60 -2.20
C THR A 177 -14.06 8.21 -2.44
N ILE A 178 -13.84 7.04 -3.01
CA ILE A 178 -12.55 6.53 -3.48
C ILE A 178 -12.62 6.36 -4.99
N ASN A 179 -11.72 7.02 -5.71
CA ASN A 179 -11.54 6.90 -7.16
C ASN A 179 -10.04 6.72 -7.47
N THR A 180 -9.74 6.35 -8.72
CA THR A 180 -8.36 6.28 -9.23
C THR A 180 -7.57 7.52 -8.87
N GLY A 181 -6.37 7.35 -8.29
CA GLY A 181 -5.54 8.44 -7.77
C GLY A 181 -5.63 8.65 -6.26
N ASN A 182 -6.69 8.21 -5.58
CA ASN A 182 -6.75 8.14 -4.12
C ASN A 182 -5.97 6.95 -3.55
N SER A 183 -5.70 5.94 -4.37
CA SER A 183 -4.94 4.74 -3.99
C SER A 183 -3.61 5.10 -3.33
N GLY A 184 -3.30 4.47 -2.21
CA GLY A 184 -2.12 4.74 -1.39
C GLY A 184 -2.24 5.97 -0.49
N GLY A 185 -3.25 6.81 -0.68
CA GLY A 185 -3.48 7.98 0.16
C GLY A 185 -3.95 7.62 1.58
N PRO A 186 -3.73 8.51 2.55
CA PRO A 186 -4.15 8.29 3.91
C PRO A 186 -5.66 8.49 4.12
N MET A 187 -6.24 7.66 4.98
CA MET A 187 -7.51 7.93 5.62
C MET A 187 -7.23 8.42 7.05
N PHE A 188 -7.82 9.56 7.40
CA PHE A 188 -7.67 10.23 8.69
C PHE A 188 -8.91 10.12 9.55
N ASN A 189 -8.74 10.09 10.86
CA ASN A 189 -9.80 10.32 11.84
C ASN A 189 -10.08 11.82 12.03
N ALA A 190 -11.07 12.16 12.87
CA ALA A 190 -11.43 13.55 13.17
C ALA A 190 -10.31 14.35 13.88
N ALA A 191 -9.33 13.68 14.49
CA ALA A 191 -8.17 14.33 15.07
C ALA A 191 -7.05 14.60 14.03
N GLY A 192 -7.23 14.19 12.76
CA GLY A 192 -6.22 14.29 11.70
C GLY A 192 -5.06 13.32 11.89
N GLU A 193 -5.31 12.15 12.45
CA GLU A 193 -4.35 11.07 12.58
C GLU A 193 -4.68 9.99 11.57
N VAL A 194 -3.65 9.38 10.96
CA VAL A 194 -3.81 8.34 9.93
C VAL A 194 -4.29 7.04 10.57
N ILE A 195 -5.43 6.53 10.11
CA ILE A 195 -6.03 5.27 10.56
C ILE A 195 -5.91 4.14 9.54
N GLY A 196 -5.53 4.47 8.30
CA GLY A 196 -5.32 3.46 7.25
C GLY A 196 -4.86 4.06 5.93
N ILE A 197 -4.53 3.16 4.99
CA ILE A 197 -4.05 3.47 3.63
C ILE A 197 -5.09 3.00 2.62
N VAL A 198 -5.54 3.89 1.74
CA VAL A 198 -6.54 3.60 0.70
C VAL A 198 -5.98 2.57 -0.26
N SER A 199 -6.74 1.49 -0.46
CA SER A 199 -6.39 0.43 -1.41
C SER A 199 -7.28 0.54 -2.65
N HIS A 200 -8.54 0.13 -2.58
CA HIS A 200 -9.41 0.02 -3.73
C HIS A 200 -10.86 0.33 -3.40
N ASN A 201 -11.70 0.37 -4.42
CA ASN A 201 -13.16 0.35 -4.29
C ASN A 201 -13.74 -0.85 -5.06
N ILE A 202 -14.91 -1.31 -4.63
CA ILE A 202 -15.73 -2.24 -5.41
C ILE A 202 -16.78 -1.41 -6.13
N SER A 203 -16.79 -1.51 -7.45
CA SER A 203 -17.68 -0.73 -8.32
C SER A 203 -18.07 -1.50 -9.57
N LYS A 204 -19.31 -1.33 -10.02
CA LYS A 204 -19.80 -1.82 -11.30
C LYS A 204 -19.64 -0.79 -12.42
N SER A 205 -19.64 0.49 -12.05
CA SER A 205 -19.55 1.62 -12.99
C SER A 205 -18.11 2.09 -13.24
N GLY A 206 -17.12 1.59 -12.46
CA GLY A 206 -15.73 2.05 -12.50
C GLY A 206 -15.45 3.26 -11.59
N GLY A 207 -16.49 3.96 -11.10
CA GLY A 207 -16.37 5.05 -10.12
C GLY A 207 -16.74 4.61 -8.70
N SER A 208 -16.76 5.55 -7.75
CA SER A 208 -17.14 5.24 -6.37
C SER A 208 -18.64 4.98 -6.22
N GLU A 209 -18.97 3.84 -5.63
CA GLU A 209 -20.36 3.47 -5.28
C GLU A 209 -20.53 3.35 -3.76
N GLY A 210 -19.66 3.97 -2.96
CA GLY A 210 -19.73 3.95 -1.50
C GLY A 210 -19.18 2.64 -0.87
N LEU A 211 -18.45 1.85 -1.64
CA LEU A 211 -17.80 0.61 -1.20
C LEU A 211 -16.28 0.75 -1.34
N GLY A 212 -15.70 1.63 -0.53
CA GLY A 212 -14.26 1.85 -0.48
C GLY A 212 -13.59 0.98 0.58
N PHE A 213 -12.37 0.51 0.30
CA PHE A 213 -11.57 -0.33 1.18
C PHE A 213 -10.23 0.30 1.48
N VAL A 214 -9.90 0.34 2.77
CA VAL A 214 -8.72 0.99 3.32
C VAL A 214 -8.02 0.01 4.24
N VAL A 215 -6.75 -0.29 3.99
CA VAL A 215 -5.95 -1.18 4.85
C VAL A 215 -5.70 -0.47 6.17
N THR A 216 -5.95 -1.15 7.30
CA THR A 216 -5.79 -0.55 8.62
C THR A 216 -4.35 -0.13 8.89
N MET A 217 -4.15 0.96 9.65
CA MET A 217 -2.80 1.42 10.01
C MET A 217 -2.05 0.38 10.84
N LYS A 218 -2.75 -0.40 11.66
CA LYS A 218 -2.16 -1.53 12.40
C LYS A 218 -1.51 -2.55 11.45
N THR A 219 -2.24 -2.97 10.40
CA THR A 219 -1.69 -3.88 9.38
C THR A 219 -0.49 -3.25 8.70
N ALA A 220 -0.58 -1.97 8.32
CA ALA A 220 0.53 -1.27 7.65
C ALA A 220 1.78 -1.20 8.54
N GLN A 221 1.65 -0.87 9.82
CA GLN A 221 2.76 -0.84 10.77
C GLN A 221 3.39 -2.23 10.94
N GLN A 222 2.57 -3.26 11.16
CA GLN A 222 3.04 -4.63 11.35
C GLN A 222 3.82 -5.16 10.14
N LEU A 223 3.33 -4.91 8.93
CA LEU A 223 3.91 -5.49 7.72
C LEU A 223 5.08 -4.68 7.16
N LEU A 224 5.07 -3.35 7.30
CA LEU A 224 6.08 -2.49 6.68
C LEU A 224 7.13 -1.93 7.66
N LEU A 225 6.81 -1.81 8.95
CA LEU A 225 7.71 -1.18 9.92
C LEU A 225 8.26 -2.15 10.97
N GLU A 226 7.42 -3.08 11.48
CA GLU A 226 7.82 -4.01 12.53
C GLU A 226 8.47 -5.27 11.96
N LYS A 227 7.93 -5.79 10.85
CA LYS A 227 8.50 -6.93 10.12
C LYS A 227 9.40 -6.45 9.00
N LYS A 228 10.46 -7.20 8.73
CA LYS A 228 11.22 -6.99 7.50
C LYS A 228 10.37 -7.45 6.33
N SER A 229 9.92 -6.52 5.52
CA SER A 229 9.25 -6.81 4.25
C SER A 229 10.26 -6.65 3.12
N PHE A 230 10.29 -7.60 2.19
CA PHE A 230 11.17 -7.56 1.04
C PHE A 230 10.41 -7.07 -0.17
N TRP A 231 11.03 -6.16 -0.89
CA TRP A 231 10.59 -5.77 -2.20
C TRP A 231 11.47 -6.47 -3.25
N GLY A 232 10.88 -7.35 -4.05
CA GLY A 232 11.57 -8.00 -5.17
C GLY A 232 11.45 -7.27 -6.50
N GLY A 233 10.51 -6.31 -6.59
CA GLY A 233 10.20 -5.61 -7.84
C GLY A 233 9.54 -6.49 -8.90
N ILE A 234 8.81 -7.52 -8.49
CA ILE A 234 8.27 -8.56 -9.37
C ILE A 234 6.74 -8.52 -9.32
N ASP A 235 6.09 -8.58 -10.48
CA ASP A 235 4.67 -8.92 -10.62
C ASP A 235 4.51 -10.21 -11.41
N GLY A 236 3.48 -10.97 -11.10
CA GLY A 236 3.19 -12.22 -11.76
C GLY A 236 2.01 -12.96 -11.15
N GLN A 237 1.89 -14.23 -11.47
CA GLN A 237 0.79 -15.07 -11.01
C GLN A 237 1.22 -16.51 -10.82
N PHE A 238 0.52 -17.21 -9.93
CA PHE A 238 0.70 -18.66 -9.79
C PHE A 238 0.14 -19.36 -11.01
N LEU A 239 0.84 -20.42 -11.46
CA LEU A 239 0.37 -21.26 -12.54
C LEU A 239 -0.77 -22.16 -12.02
N SER A 240 -1.93 -22.08 -12.68
CA SER A 240 -3.01 -23.05 -12.49
C SER A 240 -2.66 -24.37 -13.18
N ASP A 241 -3.33 -25.46 -12.79
CA ASP A 241 -3.13 -26.77 -13.44
C ASP A 241 -3.41 -26.69 -14.95
N GLU A 242 -4.42 -25.93 -15.38
CA GLU A 242 -4.73 -25.68 -16.80
C GLU A 242 -3.59 -24.94 -17.52
N MET A 243 -2.95 -23.95 -16.87
CA MET A 243 -1.80 -23.25 -17.43
C MET A 243 -0.57 -24.16 -17.54
N LEU A 244 -0.37 -25.07 -16.61
CA LEU A 244 0.74 -26.05 -16.66
C LEU A 244 0.62 -26.93 -17.91
N ASP A 245 -0.60 -27.37 -18.23
CA ASP A 245 -0.88 -28.17 -19.43
C ASP A 245 -0.68 -27.34 -20.71
N ILE A 246 -1.22 -26.13 -20.78
CA ILE A 246 -1.09 -25.23 -21.94
C ILE A 246 0.38 -24.88 -22.22
N LEU A 247 1.15 -24.60 -21.19
CA LEU A 247 2.56 -24.21 -21.30
C LEU A 247 3.49 -25.42 -21.42
N ASN A 248 2.96 -26.64 -21.35
CA ASN A 248 3.72 -27.87 -21.35
C ASN A 248 4.90 -27.82 -20.35
N VAL A 249 4.61 -27.38 -19.11
CA VAL A 249 5.63 -27.25 -18.07
C VAL A 249 6.15 -28.62 -17.69
N PRO A 250 7.47 -28.89 -17.75
CA PRO A 250 8.01 -30.19 -17.44
C PRO A 250 7.61 -30.69 -16.04
N ASN A 251 7.21 -31.97 -15.94
CA ASN A 251 6.86 -32.64 -14.70
C ASN A 251 5.76 -31.91 -13.87
N ASN A 252 4.89 -31.10 -14.50
CA ASN A 252 3.87 -30.30 -13.83
C ASN A 252 4.44 -29.45 -12.67
N MET A 253 5.63 -28.90 -12.85
CA MET A 253 6.27 -28.05 -11.84
C MET A 253 5.43 -26.80 -11.61
N LYS A 254 4.80 -26.71 -10.43
CA LYS A 254 4.09 -25.50 -10.00
C LYS A 254 5.09 -24.39 -9.72
N GLY A 255 4.67 -23.16 -9.97
CA GLY A 255 5.54 -22.00 -9.75
C GLY A 255 4.82 -20.67 -9.96
N PHE A 256 5.57 -19.60 -9.80
CA PHE A 256 5.13 -18.24 -9.99
C PHE A 256 5.64 -17.70 -11.34
N LEU A 257 4.74 -17.49 -12.29
CA LEU A 257 5.06 -16.93 -13.60
C LEU A 257 5.32 -15.42 -13.48
N VAL A 258 6.53 -15.01 -13.79
CA VAL A 258 6.95 -13.60 -13.77
C VAL A 258 6.37 -12.87 -14.98
N LYS A 259 5.53 -11.90 -14.73
CA LYS A 259 4.87 -11.05 -15.72
C LYS A 259 5.70 -9.80 -16.00
N SER A 260 6.17 -9.13 -14.95
CA SER A 260 7.04 -7.95 -15.07
C SER A 260 8.07 -7.92 -13.94
N VAL A 261 9.19 -7.24 -14.23
CA VAL A 261 10.28 -6.98 -13.28
C VAL A 261 10.61 -5.50 -13.36
N ALA A 262 10.55 -4.80 -12.23
CA ALA A 262 10.91 -3.38 -12.15
C ALA A 262 12.40 -3.20 -12.39
N LYS A 263 12.78 -2.25 -13.23
CA LYS A 263 14.17 -1.97 -13.53
C LYS A 263 14.92 -1.48 -12.29
N GLY A 264 16.13 -2.04 -12.06
CA GLY A 264 16.95 -1.73 -10.89
C GLY A 264 16.41 -2.30 -9.58
N SER A 265 15.41 -3.20 -9.63
CA SER A 265 14.95 -3.95 -8.47
C SER A 265 15.88 -5.12 -8.14
N PRO A 266 15.82 -5.68 -6.93
CA PRO A 266 16.55 -6.90 -6.59
C PRO A 266 16.29 -8.07 -7.53
N GLY A 267 15.08 -8.20 -8.07
CA GLY A 267 14.74 -9.20 -9.10
C GLY A 267 15.45 -8.96 -10.43
N ASP A 268 15.53 -7.69 -10.88
CA ASP A 268 16.26 -7.30 -12.08
C ASP A 268 17.78 -7.53 -11.91
N GLU A 269 18.33 -7.13 -10.76
CA GLU A 269 19.75 -7.34 -10.44
C GLU A 269 20.12 -8.82 -10.32
N ALA A 270 19.21 -9.67 -9.84
CA ALA A 270 19.37 -11.13 -9.85
C ALA A 270 19.23 -11.75 -11.24
N GLY A 271 18.82 -10.96 -12.25
CA GLY A 271 18.69 -11.39 -13.64
C GLY A 271 17.37 -12.11 -13.92
N LEU A 272 16.31 -11.87 -13.16
CA LEU A 272 14.94 -12.32 -13.49
C LEU A 272 14.47 -11.66 -14.78
N VAL A 273 13.73 -12.41 -15.58
CA VAL A 273 13.17 -11.95 -16.86
C VAL A 273 11.65 -11.95 -16.79
N GLY A 274 11.04 -10.80 -17.07
CA GLY A 274 9.59 -10.66 -17.24
C GLY A 274 9.07 -11.21 -18.55
N GLY A 275 7.76 -11.36 -18.63
CA GLY A 275 7.08 -11.79 -19.87
C GLY A 275 7.25 -10.80 -21.01
N THR A 276 7.12 -11.28 -22.23
CA THR A 276 7.37 -10.48 -23.46
C THR A 276 6.22 -10.50 -24.44
N LYS A 277 5.23 -11.35 -24.25
CA LYS A 277 4.10 -11.51 -25.18
C LYS A 277 2.78 -11.70 -24.42
N VAL A 278 1.74 -11.03 -24.88
CA VAL A 278 0.38 -11.20 -24.39
C VAL A 278 -0.33 -12.29 -25.18
N PHE A 279 -0.97 -13.19 -24.47
CA PHE A 279 -1.85 -14.23 -24.98
C PHE A 279 -3.21 -14.13 -24.30
N THR A 280 -4.26 -14.48 -25.03
CA THR A 280 -5.61 -14.56 -24.47
C THR A 280 -6.05 -16.02 -24.51
N VAL A 281 -6.39 -16.58 -23.35
CA VAL A 281 -6.87 -17.94 -23.18
C VAL A 281 -8.16 -17.88 -22.36
N GLY A 282 -9.25 -18.45 -22.87
CA GLY A 282 -10.54 -18.44 -22.17
C GLY A 282 -11.13 -17.04 -21.88
N GLY A 283 -10.66 -15.99 -22.59
CA GLY A 283 -11.03 -14.59 -22.35
C GLY A 283 -10.15 -13.86 -21.33
N GLU A 284 -9.21 -14.55 -20.69
CA GLU A 284 -8.22 -13.96 -19.79
C GLU A 284 -6.90 -13.68 -20.50
N GLN A 285 -6.25 -12.57 -20.17
CA GLN A 285 -4.96 -12.18 -20.73
C GLN A 285 -3.80 -12.65 -19.85
N PHE A 286 -2.82 -13.28 -20.48
CA PHE A 286 -1.60 -13.75 -19.84
C PHE A 286 -0.38 -13.13 -20.50
N VAL A 287 0.61 -12.73 -19.71
CA VAL A 287 1.90 -12.27 -20.20
C VAL A 287 2.89 -13.43 -20.08
N LEU A 288 3.29 -14.00 -21.21
CA LEU A 288 4.15 -15.17 -21.28
C LEU A 288 5.56 -14.82 -21.77
N GLY A 289 6.49 -15.78 -21.61
CA GLY A 289 7.90 -15.64 -22.03
C GLY A 289 8.82 -15.16 -20.92
N GLY A 290 8.28 -14.89 -19.73
CA GLY A 290 9.03 -14.65 -18.52
C GLY A 290 9.48 -15.92 -17.82
N ASP A 291 10.25 -15.78 -16.77
CA ASP A 291 10.65 -16.87 -15.90
C ASP A 291 9.46 -17.45 -15.14
N ILE A 292 9.55 -18.73 -14.80
CA ILE A 292 8.68 -19.32 -13.79
C ILE A 292 9.57 -19.58 -12.56
N ILE A 293 9.34 -18.83 -11.48
CA ILE A 293 10.04 -19.05 -10.22
C ILE A 293 9.48 -20.33 -9.60
N LEU A 294 10.33 -21.35 -9.46
CA LEU A 294 9.98 -22.65 -8.90
C LEU A 294 10.21 -22.67 -7.39
N ALA A 295 11.30 -22.08 -6.92
CA ALA A 295 11.65 -22.01 -5.51
C ALA A 295 12.53 -20.79 -5.22
N ILE A 296 12.49 -20.30 -3.99
CA ILE A 296 13.43 -19.32 -3.43
C ILE A 296 13.99 -19.91 -2.14
N GLU A 297 15.32 -19.95 -1.99
CA GLU A 297 16.01 -20.60 -0.87
C GLU A 297 15.50 -22.03 -0.61
N GLY A 298 15.22 -22.79 -1.68
CA GLY A 298 14.68 -24.14 -1.61
C GLY A 298 13.20 -24.23 -1.20
N VAL A 299 12.55 -23.14 -0.86
CA VAL A 299 11.10 -23.10 -0.55
C VAL A 299 10.32 -22.96 -1.86
N PRO A 300 9.38 -23.89 -2.19
CA PRO A 300 8.58 -23.80 -3.40
C PRO A 300 7.81 -22.49 -3.53
N ALA A 301 7.75 -21.92 -4.73
CA ALA A 301 7.01 -20.71 -5.04
C ALA A 301 5.68 -21.03 -5.76
N ASP A 302 4.91 -21.98 -5.25
CA ASP A 302 3.76 -22.60 -5.90
C ASP A 302 2.39 -22.08 -5.44
N SER A 303 2.36 -21.28 -4.40
CA SER A 303 1.12 -20.80 -3.77
C SER A 303 1.34 -19.57 -2.91
N ALA A 304 0.27 -18.85 -2.59
CA ALA A 304 0.32 -17.73 -1.66
C ALA A 304 0.85 -18.13 -0.26
N ALA A 305 0.51 -19.35 0.20
CA ALA A 305 1.01 -19.88 1.47
C ALA A 305 2.53 -20.12 1.43
N SER A 306 3.05 -20.63 0.32
CA SER A 306 4.49 -20.81 0.10
C SER A 306 5.22 -19.46 0.01
N MET A 307 4.64 -18.47 -0.65
CA MET A 307 5.22 -17.12 -0.70
C MET A 307 5.29 -16.46 0.70
N MET A 308 4.34 -16.72 1.58
CA MET A 308 4.43 -16.27 2.97
C MET A 308 5.59 -16.94 3.71
N LYS A 309 5.83 -18.25 3.48
CA LYS A 309 6.99 -18.95 4.06
C LYS A 309 8.31 -18.40 3.51
N ILE A 310 8.40 -18.14 2.21
CA ILE A 310 9.55 -17.50 1.58
C ILE A 310 9.83 -16.15 2.25
N ARG A 311 8.81 -15.30 2.36
CA ARG A 311 8.92 -14.00 3.04
C ARG A 311 9.43 -14.13 4.47
N ASP A 312 8.82 -15.03 5.26
CA ASP A 312 9.19 -15.23 6.66
C ASP A 312 10.63 -15.76 6.78
N HIS A 313 11.06 -16.64 5.85
CA HIS A 313 12.44 -17.11 5.78
C HIS A 313 13.41 -15.97 5.44
N LEU A 314 13.14 -15.22 4.36
CA LEU A 314 13.99 -14.09 3.94
C LEU A 314 14.12 -13.03 5.04
N ALA A 315 13.07 -12.81 5.84
CA ALA A 315 13.11 -11.87 6.97
C ALA A 315 14.11 -12.25 8.06
N THR A 316 14.55 -13.52 8.13
CA THR A 316 15.59 -13.98 9.07
C THR A 316 17.01 -13.71 8.56
N LEU A 317 17.17 -13.43 7.27
CA LEU A 317 18.47 -13.21 6.65
C LEU A 317 19.00 -11.79 6.95
N LYS A 318 20.32 -11.66 6.89
CA LYS A 318 20.98 -10.35 7.05
C LYS A 318 20.99 -9.59 5.72
N PRO A 319 20.89 -8.24 5.73
CA PRO A 319 21.14 -7.45 4.53
C PRO A 319 22.47 -7.83 3.87
N GLY A 320 22.46 -7.95 2.53
CA GLY A 320 23.63 -8.40 1.75
C GLY A 320 23.86 -9.90 1.73
N ALA A 321 23.08 -10.72 2.46
CA ALA A 321 23.18 -12.19 2.35
C ALA A 321 22.78 -12.65 0.95
N PRO A 322 23.44 -13.67 0.36
CA PRO A 322 23.03 -14.21 -0.93
C PRO A 322 21.67 -14.89 -0.82
N ILE A 323 20.87 -14.78 -1.87
CA ILE A 323 19.59 -15.45 -2.05
C ILE A 323 19.64 -16.22 -3.36
N THR A 324 19.20 -17.47 -3.35
CA THR A 324 19.11 -18.32 -4.53
C THR A 324 17.66 -18.47 -4.98
N ALA A 325 17.38 -18.21 -6.26
CA ALA A 325 16.10 -18.48 -6.89
C ALA A 325 16.27 -19.56 -7.97
N THR A 326 15.52 -20.65 -7.87
CA THR A 326 15.41 -21.65 -8.92
C THR A 326 14.32 -21.27 -9.87
N VAL A 327 14.64 -21.07 -11.15
CA VAL A 327 13.69 -20.64 -12.18
C VAL A 327 13.66 -21.59 -13.37
N LEU A 328 12.50 -21.70 -14.02
CA LEU A 328 12.35 -22.33 -15.32
C LEU A 328 12.34 -21.22 -16.39
N ARG A 329 13.35 -21.20 -17.27
CA ARG A 329 13.49 -20.27 -18.37
C ARG A 329 13.68 -21.02 -19.67
N LYS A 330 12.76 -20.83 -20.64
CA LYS A 330 12.82 -21.46 -21.96
C LYS A 330 13.05 -22.98 -21.88
N GLY A 331 12.34 -23.67 -20.98
CA GLY A 331 12.42 -25.11 -20.77
C GLY A 331 13.66 -25.61 -20.01
N ARG A 332 14.49 -24.72 -19.48
CA ARG A 332 15.69 -25.06 -18.68
C ARG A 332 15.57 -24.55 -17.27
N VAL A 333 15.90 -25.39 -16.32
CA VAL A 333 16.00 -25.00 -14.89
C VAL A 333 17.34 -24.32 -14.70
N LEU A 334 17.32 -23.12 -14.12
CA LEU A 334 18.48 -22.28 -13.82
C LEU A 334 18.44 -21.86 -12.36
N GLU A 335 19.62 -21.62 -11.78
CA GLU A 335 19.76 -20.95 -10.49
C GLU A 335 20.22 -19.51 -10.72
N LEU A 336 19.50 -18.57 -10.14
CA LEU A 336 19.84 -17.15 -10.10
C LEU A 336 20.23 -16.78 -8.69
N THR A 337 21.25 -15.94 -8.56
CA THR A 337 21.72 -15.45 -7.26
C THR A 337 21.46 -13.96 -7.17
N GLY A 338 20.75 -13.55 -6.14
CA GLY A 338 20.56 -12.16 -5.74
C GLY A 338 21.13 -11.93 -4.34
N VAL A 339 20.82 -10.77 -3.77
CA VAL A 339 21.19 -10.42 -2.40
C VAL A 339 19.97 -9.87 -1.64
N VAL A 340 19.95 -10.10 -0.34
CA VAL A 340 18.97 -9.46 0.56
C VAL A 340 19.22 -7.97 0.55
N PRO A 341 18.22 -7.12 0.19
CA PRO A 341 18.37 -5.67 0.19
C PRO A 341 18.58 -5.06 1.57
#